data_f1236a155c2dddf028b8b1289a448873
#
_entry.id   f1236a155c2dddf028b8b1289a448873
#
_cell.length_a   1.000
_cell.length_b   1.000
_cell.length_c   1.000
_cell.angle_alpha   90.00
_cell.angle_beta   90.00
_cell.angle_gamma   90.00
#
_symmetry.space_group_name_H-M   'P 1'
#
loop_
_entity.id
_entity.type
_entity.pdbx_description
1 polymer ?
#
loop_
_entity_poly.entity_id
_entity_poly.type
_entity_poly.pdbx_seq_one_letter_code
_entity_poly.pdbx_strand_id
1 'polypeptide(L)'
;MRDLRMKSQEPRTIFNAPVWIILVVILLLASCNNNNKSAEQTPVETKKNVAVNAPPFSSDSAYAYTQTQVDFGPRNMNSKAHDACGKWLIAKIKTLADTVYVQNFDVPAFDGNVLKCTNIIASFNPKATTRILLTSHWDSRPWADQDNIDRNKPILSASDGASGIGTLMEVARAMKSKPSSIGVDIFFNDAEDYGYTGTLSDIVQVKSTGGDNEDTYCLGAQYWCRNPHVAGYKADFGILLDMAAGHGAVFTRDGTSSYNAGWVQDMVWSNAQQIGFSNYFSNQNTPALTDDHFYINQLAKIPTIDIIAYDATSPSHLFPVYWHTHNDNMSVIDKNTLDAVGKTLLYTIYKYDAEHKAQ
;
A
#
# COMPACT_ATOMS: atom_id res chain seq x y z
N MET A 1 -28.81 62.04 -4.26
CA MET A 1 -28.14 63.05 -5.10
C MET A 1 -27.10 62.36 -5.95
N ARG A 2 -27.31 62.47 -7.31
CA ARG A 2 -26.42 62.27 -8.45
C ARG A 2 -25.76 60.91 -8.54
N ASP A 3 -26.20 59.98 -9.37
CA ASP A 3 -26.37 59.97 -10.85
C ASP A 3 -25.09 60.32 -11.62
N LEU A 4 -24.66 59.36 -12.46
CA LEU A 4 -24.09 59.45 -13.81
C LEU A 4 -23.41 58.06 -14.11
N ARG A 5 -24.01 57.20 -14.82
CA ARG A 5 -24.34 56.99 -16.26
C ARG A 5 -23.16 57.15 -17.24
N MET A 6 -23.00 56.05 -17.93
CA MET A 6 -22.77 55.94 -19.41
C MET A 6 -21.29 55.85 -19.81
N LYS A 7 -20.89 55.14 -20.83
CA LYS A 7 -21.39 54.38 -22.00
C LYS A 7 -20.22 53.63 -22.59
N SER A 8 -20.43 52.40 -23.00
CA SER A 8 -20.32 51.79 -24.34
C SER A 8 -19.25 52.30 -25.32
N GLN A 9 -18.50 51.38 -25.87
CA GLN A 9 -18.48 51.08 -27.32
C GLN A 9 -17.39 50.02 -27.65
N GLU A 10 -17.88 48.97 -28.32
CA GLU A 10 -17.06 48.15 -29.21
C GLU A 10 -16.66 48.95 -30.45
N PRO A 11 -15.62 48.50 -31.19
CA PRO A 11 -15.92 48.21 -32.56
C PRO A 11 -15.36 46.83 -33.03
N ARG A 12 -16.25 46.20 -33.77
CA ARG A 12 -15.99 45.11 -34.72
C ARG A 12 -15.03 45.59 -35.81
N THR A 13 -14.03 44.78 -36.12
CA THR A 13 -13.41 44.84 -37.45
C THR A 13 -13.43 43.44 -38.07
N ILE A 14 -14.25 43.37 -39.08
CA ILE A 14 -14.32 42.29 -40.09
C ILE A 14 -13.10 42.44 -40.98
N PHE A 15 -12.34 41.40 -41.18
CA PHE A 15 -11.49 41.27 -42.36
C PHE A 15 -11.79 39.99 -43.10
N ASN A 16 -12.17 40.22 -44.36
CA ASN A 16 -12.53 39.24 -45.36
C ASN A 16 -11.31 38.44 -45.84
N ALA A 17 -11.59 37.17 -46.12
CA ALA A 17 -10.72 36.29 -46.89
C ALA A 17 -10.56 36.73 -48.36
N PRO A 18 -9.51 36.28 -49.06
CA PRO A 18 -9.78 35.69 -50.34
C PRO A 18 -9.25 34.26 -50.47
N VAL A 19 -10.14 33.51 -51.05
CA VAL A 19 -10.00 32.19 -51.64
C VAL A 19 -8.93 32.23 -52.77
N TRP A 20 -7.94 31.33 -52.65
CA TRP A 20 -7.22 30.85 -53.82
C TRP A 20 -7.25 29.33 -53.85
N ILE A 21 -8.16 28.83 -54.66
CA ILE A 21 -8.18 27.45 -55.17
C ILE A 21 -7.12 27.38 -56.26
N ILE A 22 -6.12 26.54 -56.13
CA ILE A 22 -5.37 26.01 -57.24
C ILE A 22 -5.30 24.51 -57.14
N LEU A 23 -6.06 23.90 -58.01
CA LEU A 23 -6.02 22.50 -58.39
C LEU A 23 -4.71 22.25 -59.12
N VAL A 24 -3.86 21.34 -58.66
CA VAL A 24 -2.85 20.71 -59.50
C VAL A 24 -3.00 19.21 -59.37
N VAL A 25 -3.73 18.64 -60.32
CA VAL A 25 -3.69 17.22 -60.64
C VAL A 25 -2.54 17.02 -61.62
N ILE A 26 -1.52 16.31 -61.21
CA ILE A 26 -0.57 15.70 -62.16
C ILE A 26 -0.42 14.25 -61.81
N LEU A 27 -0.90 13.42 -62.71
CA LEU A 27 -0.58 12.01 -62.83
C LEU A 27 0.93 11.81 -63.02
N LEU A 28 1.51 10.92 -62.25
CA LEU A 28 2.65 10.15 -62.69
C LEU A 28 2.42 8.68 -62.38
N LEU A 29 2.18 7.96 -63.44
CA LEU A 29 2.17 6.50 -63.48
C LEU A 29 3.61 5.97 -63.54
N ALA A 30 3.77 4.84 -62.86
CA ALA A 30 4.74 3.79 -63.08
C ALA A 30 6.21 4.03 -62.67
N SER A 31 6.54 3.41 -61.55
CA SER A 31 7.69 2.51 -61.51
C SER A 31 7.43 1.42 -60.48
N CYS A 32 7.10 0.23 -60.93
CA CYS A 32 7.23 -1.00 -60.15
C CYS A 32 8.73 -1.22 -59.88
N ASN A 33 9.13 -1.09 -58.65
CA ASN A 33 10.34 -1.76 -58.20
C ASN A 33 10.02 -2.49 -56.89
N ASN A 34 9.95 -3.78 -57.05
CA ASN A 34 9.70 -4.76 -56.02
C ASN A 34 10.94 -4.85 -55.13
N ASN A 35 10.95 -4.14 -54.00
CA ASN A 35 11.84 -4.41 -52.90
C ASN A 35 10.99 -4.64 -51.67
N ASN A 36 10.48 -5.86 -51.55
CA ASN A 36 10.01 -6.42 -50.28
C ASN A 36 11.18 -6.47 -49.27
N LYS A 37 11.44 -5.34 -48.60
CA LYS A 37 12.04 -5.42 -47.28
C LYS A 37 10.90 -5.76 -46.31
N SER A 38 10.75 -7.05 -46.01
CA SER A 38 10.05 -7.48 -44.81
C SER A 38 10.49 -6.58 -43.66
N ALA A 39 9.58 -5.81 -43.13
CA ALA A 39 9.78 -5.24 -41.78
C ALA A 39 10.02 -6.43 -40.85
N GLU A 40 11.25 -6.55 -40.40
CA GLU A 40 11.66 -7.50 -39.38
C GLU A 40 10.80 -7.17 -38.16
N GLN A 41 9.73 -7.95 -37.97
CA GLN A 41 8.95 -7.91 -36.75
C GLN A 41 9.91 -8.35 -35.66
N THR A 42 10.35 -7.41 -34.85
CA THR A 42 10.98 -7.72 -33.57
C THR A 42 10.12 -8.80 -32.92
N PRO A 43 10.70 -9.94 -32.52
CA PRO A 43 9.96 -11.00 -31.87
C PRO A 43 9.31 -10.39 -30.63
N VAL A 44 7.99 -10.40 -30.55
CA VAL A 44 7.29 -10.19 -29.29
C VAL A 44 7.76 -11.34 -28.41
N GLU A 45 8.63 -11.03 -27.45
CA GLU A 45 9.02 -11.98 -26.42
C GLU A 45 7.75 -12.52 -25.77
N THR A 46 7.34 -13.69 -26.17
CA THR A 46 6.28 -14.43 -25.52
C THR A 46 6.79 -14.74 -24.12
N LYS A 47 6.33 -13.98 -23.09
CA LYS A 47 6.61 -14.29 -21.69
C LYS A 47 6.31 -15.79 -21.50
N LYS A 48 7.35 -16.58 -21.23
CA LYS A 48 7.21 -18.00 -20.94
C LYS A 48 6.20 -18.12 -19.79
N ASN A 49 5.14 -18.91 -19.98
CA ASN A 49 4.26 -19.30 -18.89
C ASN A 49 5.08 -20.10 -17.89
N VAL A 50 5.53 -19.44 -16.82
CA VAL A 50 6.29 -20.07 -15.74
C VAL A 50 5.33 -20.74 -14.79
N ALA A 51 5.53 -22.03 -14.53
CA ALA A 51 4.70 -22.74 -13.56
C ALA A 51 5.00 -22.20 -12.15
N VAL A 52 3.99 -21.62 -11.52
CA VAL A 52 4.07 -21.07 -10.16
C VAL A 52 3.72 -22.19 -9.17
N ASN A 53 4.65 -22.50 -8.29
CA ASN A 53 4.47 -23.53 -7.26
C ASN A 53 4.58 -22.85 -5.87
N ALA A 54 3.57 -22.05 -5.51
CA ALA A 54 3.48 -21.41 -4.20
C ALA A 54 3.03 -22.43 -3.11
N PRO A 55 3.49 -22.27 -1.86
CA PRO A 55 2.96 -23.04 -0.74
C PRO A 55 1.51 -22.65 -0.44
N PRO A 56 0.73 -23.51 0.23
CA PRO A 56 -0.64 -23.16 0.60
C PRO A 56 -0.66 -22.06 1.66
N PHE A 57 -1.61 -21.14 1.53
CA PHE A 57 -1.97 -20.14 2.55
C PHE A 57 -3.10 -20.69 3.43
N SER A 58 -3.07 -20.37 4.72
CA SER A 58 -4.12 -20.73 5.68
C SER A 58 -4.79 -19.47 6.25
N SER A 59 -5.98 -19.14 5.78
CA SER A 59 -6.76 -18.04 6.34
C SER A 59 -7.12 -18.25 7.83
N ASP A 60 -7.27 -19.50 8.28
CA ASP A 60 -7.44 -19.80 9.70
C ASP A 60 -6.22 -19.41 10.54
N SER A 61 -5.01 -19.65 10.03
CA SER A 61 -3.78 -19.23 10.73
C SER A 61 -3.64 -17.72 10.73
N ALA A 62 -3.89 -17.05 9.60
CA ALA A 62 -3.87 -15.59 9.50
C ALA A 62 -4.87 -14.95 10.46
N TYR A 63 -6.10 -15.47 10.51
CA TYR A 63 -7.13 -15.06 11.45
C TYR A 63 -6.67 -15.24 12.91
N ALA A 64 -6.08 -16.39 13.25
CA ALA A 64 -5.58 -16.66 14.60
C ALA A 64 -4.43 -15.70 14.99
N TYR A 65 -3.54 -15.34 14.07
CA TYR A 65 -2.50 -14.33 14.30
C TYR A 65 -3.09 -12.93 14.51
N THR A 66 -4.13 -12.57 13.75
CA THR A 66 -4.88 -11.31 13.94
C THR A 66 -5.55 -11.30 15.32
N GLN A 67 -6.31 -12.36 15.66
CA GLN A 67 -6.97 -12.50 16.96
C GLN A 67 -6.00 -12.36 18.12
N THR A 68 -4.84 -13.02 18.04
CA THR A 68 -3.84 -12.96 19.12
C THR A 68 -3.36 -11.53 19.38
N GLN A 69 -3.20 -10.72 18.33
CA GLN A 69 -2.83 -9.30 18.48
C GLN A 69 -3.95 -8.51 19.15
N VAL A 70 -5.20 -8.74 18.72
CA VAL A 70 -6.40 -8.09 19.29
C VAL A 70 -6.62 -8.47 20.74
N ASP A 71 -6.30 -9.70 21.14
CA ASP A 71 -6.42 -10.19 22.53
C ASP A 71 -5.50 -9.48 23.52
N PHE A 72 -4.42 -8.82 23.08
CA PHE A 72 -3.63 -7.93 23.93
C PHE A 72 -4.37 -6.64 24.32
N GLY A 73 -5.46 -6.31 23.60
CA GLY A 73 -6.16 -5.03 23.68
C GLY A 73 -5.60 -3.99 22.71
N PRO A 74 -6.02 -2.72 22.83
CA PRO A 74 -5.52 -1.64 22.01
C PRO A 74 -3.99 -1.52 22.10
N ARG A 75 -3.34 -1.66 20.95
CA ARG A 75 -1.87 -1.62 20.82
C ARG A 75 -1.39 -0.20 20.53
N ASN A 76 -2.12 0.79 21.08
CA ASN A 76 -1.76 2.19 20.91
C ASN A 76 -0.40 2.49 21.56
N MET A 77 0.32 3.42 20.97
CA MET A 77 1.67 3.78 21.36
C MET A 77 1.83 4.00 22.86
N ASN A 78 2.95 3.55 23.43
CA ASN A 78 3.31 3.65 24.85
C ASN A 78 2.38 2.86 25.82
N SER A 79 1.45 2.03 25.32
CA SER A 79 0.60 1.22 26.16
C SER A 79 1.27 -0.10 26.58
N LYS A 80 0.77 -0.72 27.68
CA LYS A 80 1.22 -2.07 28.08
C LYS A 80 0.86 -3.13 27.03
N ALA A 81 -0.27 -2.96 26.34
CA ALA A 81 -0.71 -3.86 25.28
C ALA A 81 0.25 -3.80 24.08
N HIS A 82 0.68 -2.58 23.69
CA HIS A 82 1.69 -2.37 22.66
C HIS A 82 3.00 -3.09 23.03
N ASP A 83 3.55 -2.86 24.22
CA ASP A 83 4.78 -3.52 24.66
C ASP A 83 4.67 -5.07 24.68
N ALA A 84 3.52 -5.59 25.12
CA ALA A 84 3.31 -7.04 25.19
C ALA A 84 3.15 -7.65 23.79
N CYS A 85 2.39 -7.01 22.91
CA CYS A 85 2.21 -7.45 21.54
C CYS A 85 3.54 -7.40 20.75
N GLY A 86 4.31 -6.32 20.85
CA GLY A 86 5.61 -6.19 20.20
C GLY A 86 6.57 -7.30 20.62
N LYS A 87 6.64 -7.64 21.92
CA LYS A 87 7.44 -8.77 22.42
C LYS A 87 6.97 -10.11 21.83
N TRP A 88 5.66 -10.31 21.72
CA TRP A 88 5.10 -11.52 21.12
C TRP A 88 5.40 -11.60 19.62
N LEU A 89 5.22 -10.51 18.88
CA LEU A 89 5.54 -10.45 17.45
C LEU A 89 7.01 -10.80 17.20
N ILE A 90 7.94 -10.18 17.96
CA ILE A 90 9.39 -10.47 17.86
C ILE A 90 9.66 -11.95 18.15
N ALA A 91 9.13 -12.47 19.24
CA ALA A 91 9.35 -13.88 19.62
C ALA A 91 8.82 -14.83 18.56
N LYS A 92 7.61 -14.56 18.04
CA LYS A 92 6.95 -15.42 17.07
C LYS A 92 7.66 -15.38 15.70
N ILE A 93 7.95 -14.20 15.17
CA ILE A 93 8.56 -14.08 13.84
C ILE A 93 9.99 -14.62 13.80
N LYS A 94 10.73 -14.55 14.91
CA LYS A 94 12.04 -15.20 15.08
C LYS A 94 11.99 -16.72 14.88
N THR A 95 10.85 -17.36 15.13
CA THR A 95 10.69 -18.79 14.85
C THR A 95 10.47 -19.11 13.39
N LEU A 96 10.21 -18.12 12.54
CA LEU A 96 9.83 -18.28 11.14
C LEU A 96 10.92 -17.80 10.17
N ALA A 97 11.51 -16.65 10.41
CA ALA A 97 12.47 -16.00 9.54
C ALA A 97 13.91 -16.48 9.76
N ASP A 98 14.77 -16.26 8.76
CA ASP A 98 16.21 -16.56 8.85
C ASP A 98 16.94 -15.54 9.73
N THR A 99 16.54 -14.26 9.67
CA THR A 99 17.09 -13.17 10.48
C THR A 99 15.98 -12.20 10.86
N VAL A 100 16.05 -11.65 12.07
CA VAL A 100 15.12 -10.61 12.55
C VAL A 100 15.89 -9.44 13.09
N TYR A 101 15.63 -8.27 12.55
CA TYR A 101 16.14 -6.99 13.03
C TYR A 101 15.06 -6.30 13.85
N VAL A 102 15.44 -5.68 14.95
CA VAL A 102 14.54 -4.92 15.83
C VAL A 102 15.12 -3.53 15.98
N GLN A 103 14.37 -2.52 15.53
CA GLN A 103 14.76 -1.12 15.65
C GLN A 103 13.91 -0.47 16.73
N ASN A 104 14.52 -0.15 17.87
CA ASN A 104 13.90 0.64 18.91
C ASN A 104 14.32 2.10 18.74
N PHE A 105 13.36 3.01 18.76
CA PHE A 105 13.60 4.45 18.60
C PHE A 105 12.50 5.25 19.28
N ASP A 106 12.84 6.49 19.60
CA ASP A 106 11.89 7.46 20.14
C ASP A 106 11.60 8.53 19.09
N VAL A 107 10.34 8.92 18.94
CA VAL A 107 9.94 9.99 18.02
C VAL A 107 8.94 10.93 18.70
N PRO A 108 9.12 12.27 18.56
CA PRO A 108 8.15 13.23 19.05
C PRO A 108 6.87 13.19 18.18
N ALA A 109 5.71 13.12 18.83
CA ALA A 109 4.42 13.21 18.17
C ALA A 109 3.89 14.66 18.14
N PHE A 110 2.85 14.87 17.32
CA PHE A 110 2.22 16.19 17.12
C PHE A 110 1.65 16.80 18.40
N ASP A 111 1.27 16.01 19.38
CA ASP A 111 0.72 16.43 20.68
C ASP A 111 1.81 16.70 21.73
N GLY A 112 3.08 16.48 21.38
CA GLY A 112 4.26 16.66 22.22
C GLY A 112 4.59 15.47 23.10
N ASN A 113 3.90 14.33 22.94
CA ASN A 113 4.32 13.08 23.52
C ASN A 113 5.55 12.54 22.80
N VAL A 114 6.37 11.76 23.50
CA VAL A 114 7.45 10.98 22.90
C VAL A 114 6.97 9.54 22.78
N LEU A 115 6.88 9.06 21.55
CA LEU A 115 6.46 7.70 21.24
C LEU A 115 7.67 6.77 21.27
N LYS A 116 7.55 5.66 22.00
CA LYS A 116 8.55 4.60 22.05
C LYS A 116 8.19 3.55 21.03
N CYS A 117 8.90 3.56 19.93
CA CYS A 117 8.57 2.76 18.75
C CYS A 117 9.47 1.54 18.61
N THR A 118 8.94 0.49 18.00
CA THR A 118 9.65 -0.75 17.69
C THR A 118 9.31 -1.25 16.30
N ASN A 119 10.14 -0.95 15.33
CA ASN A 119 10.08 -1.57 14.01
C ASN A 119 10.68 -2.99 14.04
N ILE A 120 10.02 -3.94 13.38
CA ILE A 120 10.47 -5.35 13.35
C ILE A 120 10.61 -5.77 11.89
N ILE A 121 11.81 -6.17 11.46
CA ILE A 121 12.07 -6.60 10.09
C ILE A 121 12.52 -8.06 10.09
N ALA A 122 11.72 -8.92 9.46
CA ALA A 122 12.01 -10.34 9.30
C ALA A 122 12.53 -10.62 7.89
N SER A 123 13.75 -11.11 7.78
CA SER A 123 14.43 -11.36 6.50
C SER A 123 14.48 -12.84 6.19
N PHE A 124 13.99 -13.19 5.02
CA PHE A 124 14.08 -14.52 4.41
C PHE A 124 15.10 -14.45 3.26
N ASN A 125 15.99 -15.43 3.21
CA ASN A 125 17.12 -15.46 2.29
C ASN A 125 17.89 -14.11 2.26
N PRO A 126 18.49 -13.70 3.39
CA PRO A 126 19.10 -12.36 3.53
C PRO A 126 20.30 -12.11 2.60
N LYS A 127 20.86 -13.15 1.97
CA LYS A 127 21.98 -13.04 1.04
C LYS A 127 21.54 -12.85 -0.42
N ALA A 128 20.26 -13.01 -0.74
CA ALA A 128 19.76 -12.81 -2.10
C ALA A 128 19.84 -11.34 -2.50
N THR A 129 20.24 -11.09 -3.74
CA THR A 129 20.33 -9.75 -4.33
C THR A 129 19.00 -9.28 -4.92
N THR A 130 18.26 -10.20 -5.55
CA THR A 130 16.86 -9.98 -5.95
C THR A 130 15.99 -10.06 -4.70
N ARG A 131 15.26 -9.01 -4.39
CA ARG A 131 14.57 -8.90 -3.10
C ARG A 131 13.27 -8.10 -3.20
N ILE A 132 12.25 -8.50 -2.44
CA ILE A 132 11.00 -7.76 -2.29
C ILE A 132 10.74 -7.41 -0.83
N LEU A 133 9.96 -6.33 -0.62
CA LEU A 133 9.53 -5.86 0.68
C LEU A 133 8.03 -6.08 0.85
N LEU A 134 7.60 -6.67 1.96
CA LEU A 134 6.21 -6.72 2.39
C LEU A 134 6.10 -5.94 3.68
N THR A 135 5.08 -5.12 3.85
CA THR A 135 4.96 -4.29 5.06
C THR A 135 3.51 -4.17 5.53
N SER A 136 3.33 -3.91 6.81
CA SER A 136 2.07 -3.53 7.45
C SER A 136 2.40 -2.95 8.81
N HIS A 137 1.59 -2.00 9.31
CA HIS A 137 1.74 -1.49 10.66
C HIS A 137 1.13 -2.44 11.70
N TRP A 138 1.63 -2.37 12.95
CA TRP A 138 1.18 -3.24 14.03
C TRP A 138 0.61 -2.50 15.24
N ASP A 139 0.82 -1.19 15.32
CA ASP A 139 0.20 -0.36 16.34
C ASP A 139 -1.32 -0.22 16.11
N SER A 140 -1.99 0.51 16.94
CA SER A 140 -3.42 0.80 16.81
C SER A 140 -3.72 2.25 17.13
N ARG A 141 -4.79 2.77 16.52
CA ARG A 141 -5.28 4.12 16.74
C ARG A 141 -5.55 4.40 18.22
N PRO A 142 -4.99 5.45 18.82
CA PRO A 142 -5.27 5.81 20.20
C PRO A 142 -6.60 6.54 20.40
N TRP A 143 -7.32 6.83 19.34
CA TRP A 143 -8.60 7.54 19.36
C TRP A 143 -9.61 6.90 18.41
N ALA A 144 -10.88 6.81 18.83
CA ALA A 144 -11.99 6.45 17.94
C ALA A 144 -12.53 7.71 17.26
N ASP A 145 -11.70 8.43 16.53
CA ASP A 145 -12.02 9.78 16.06
C ASP A 145 -13.08 9.83 14.94
N GLN A 146 -13.42 8.70 14.35
CA GLN A 146 -14.54 8.52 13.44
C GLN A 146 -15.80 7.92 14.10
N ASP A 147 -15.73 7.62 15.41
CA ASP A 147 -16.88 7.14 16.17
C ASP A 147 -17.72 8.31 16.71
N ASN A 148 -18.95 8.00 17.13
CA ASN A 148 -19.85 8.95 17.78
C ASN A 148 -19.79 8.86 19.32
N ILE A 149 -19.17 7.81 19.87
CA ILE A 149 -19.10 7.50 21.29
C ILE A 149 -17.65 7.27 21.68
N ASP A 150 -17.24 7.79 22.86
CA ASP A 150 -15.92 7.54 23.44
C ASP A 150 -14.74 7.86 22.50
N ARG A 151 -14.87 8.91 21.68
CA ARG A 151 -13.93 9.30 20.63
C ARG A 151 -12.48 9.48 21.11
N ASN A 152 -12.28 9.72 22.40
CA ASN A 152 -10.97 9.88 23.04
C ASN A 152 -10.39 8.57 23.59
N LYS A 153 -11.01 7.43 23.30
CA LYS A 153 -10.52 6.12 23.71
C LYS A 153 -9.88 5.35 22.57
N PRO A 154 -8.87 4.51 22.86
CA PRO A 154 -8.22 3.71 21.83
C PRO A 154 -9.13 2.60 21.31
N ILE A 155 -8.90 2.18 20.07
CA ILE A 155 -9.63 1.11 19.39
C ILE A 155 -8.80 -0.18 19.30
N LEU A 156 -9.46 -1.30 19.01
CA LEU A 156 -8.80 -2.60 18.87
C LEU A 156 -8.01 -2.73 17.57
N SER A 157 -8.40 -2.01 16.52
CA SER A 157 -7.71 -2.01 15.22
C SER A 157 -7.46 -3.44 14.70
N ALA A 158 -8.54 -4.21 14.55
CA ALA A 158 -8.44 -5.58 14.07
C ALA A 158 -8.15 -5.64 12.57
N SER A 159 -8.81 -4.76 11.80
CA SER A 159 -8.56 -4.61 10.37
C SER A 159 -7.35 -3.71 10.12
N ASP A 160 -7.28 -2.62 10.84
CA ASP A 160 -6.35 -1.51 10.77
C ASP A 160 -5.26 -1.65 11.86
N GLY A 161 -4.17 -2.21 11.68
CA GLY A 161 -3.21 -2.95 10.95
C GLY A 161 -3.07 -4.40 11.41
N ALA A 162 -3.80 -4.92 12.50
CA ALA A 162 -3.57 -6.29 12.96
C ALA A 162 -3.81 -7.34 11.86
N SER A 163 -4.72 -7.07 10.91
CA SER A 163 -5.06 -8.00 9.82
C SER A 163 -3.93 -8.16 8.81
N GLY A 164 -3.26 -7.07 8.46
CA GLY A 164 -2.10 -7.09 7.57
C GLY A 164 -0.96 -7.89 8.22
N ILE A 165 -0.66 -7.63 9.48
CA ILE A 165 0.32 -8.41 10.25
C ILE A 165 -0.05 -9.89 10.31
N GLY A 166 -1.32 -10.23 10.60
CA GLY A 166 -1.79 -11.62 10.63
C GLY A 166 -1.57 -12.33 9.29
N THR A 167 -1.85 -11.64 8.19
CA THR A 167 -1.60 -12.14 6.83
C THR A 167 -0.10 -12.35 6.59
N LEU A 168 0.75 -11.37 6.92
CA LEU A 168 2.20 -11.45 6.72
C LEU A 168 2.86 -12.52 7.61
N MET A 169 2.35 -12.75 8.83
CA MET A 169 2.79 -13.86 9.68
C MET A 169 2.49 -15.22 9.06
N GLU A 170 1.35 -15.37 8.41
CA GLU A 170 1.02 -16.62 7.70
C GLU A 170 1.84 -16.78 6.43
N VAL A 171 2.09 -15.69 5.67
CA VAL A 171 3.03 -15.69 4.55
C VAL A 171 4.42 -16.14 5.02
N ALA A 172 4.91 -15.62 6.14
CA ALA A 172 6.18 -16.04 6.77
C ALA A 172 6.21 -17.53 7.08
N ARG A 173 5.12 -18.07 7.67
CA ARG A 173 5.00 -19.50 7.99
C ARG A 173 5.00 -20.35 6.71
N ALA A 174 4.29 -19.93 5.69
CA ALA A 174 4.24 -20.60 4.40
C ALA A 174 5.61 -20.62 3.72
N MET A 175 6.32 -19.49 3.69
CA MET A 175 7.66 -19.38 3.12
C MET A 175 8.69 -20.22 3.88
N LYS A 176 8.58 -20.31 5.22
CA LYS A 176 9.44 -21.22 6.00
C LYS A 176 9.29 -22.68 5.56
N SER A 177 8.07 -23.11 5.24
CA SER A 177 7.82 -24.48 4.77
C SER A 177 8.34 -24.74 3.37
N LYS A 178 8.48 -23.70 2.56
CA LYS A 178 8.97 -23.76 1.19
C LYS A 178 9.76 -22.49 0.87
N PRO A 179 11.08 -22.46 1.13
CA PRO A 179 11.89 -21.27 0.87
C PRO A 179 11.92 -20.86 -0.61
N SER A 180 11.89 -19.56 -0.87
CA SER A 180 12.15 -18.97 -2.20
C SER A 180 13.64 -18.74 -2.42
N SER A 181 14.08 -18.61 -3.68
CA SER A 181 15.45 -18.22 -3.98
C SER A 181 15.69 -16.72 -3.93
N ILE A 182 14.65 -15.90 -4.09
CA ILE A 182 14.73 -14.46 -3.86
C ILE A 182 14.68 -14.15 -2.36
N GLY A 183 15.19 -12.99 -2.00
CA GLY A 183 15.03 -12.44 -0.66
C GLY A 183 13.62 -11.85 -0.48
N VAL A 184 13.06 -12.05 0.70
CA VAL A 184 11.81 -11.39 1.10
C VAL A 184 12.03 -10.81 2.48
N ASP A 185 11.79 -9.50 2.63
CA ASP A 185 11.75 -8.85 3.93
C ASP A 185 10.29 -8.53 4.29
N ILE A 186 9.92 -8.91 5.49
CA ILE A 186 8.62 -8.57 6.07
C ILE A 186 8.87 -7.53 7.15
N PHE A 187 8.33 -6.34 6.95
CA PHE A 187 8.50 -5.20 7.83
C PHE A 187 7.19 -4.91 8.57
N PHE A 188 7.18 -5.12 9.87
CA PHE A 188 6.14 -4.66 10.78
C PHE A 188 6.55 -3.29 11.28
N ASN A 189 5.97 -2.25 10.71
CA ASN A 189 6.25 -0.87 11.09
C ASN A 189 5.35 -0.45 12.25
N ASP A 190 5.85 0.50 13.04
CA ASP A 190 5.22 0.97 14.27
C ASP A 190 4.85 2.45 14.14
N ALA A 191 3.91 2.91 14.97
CA ALA A 191 3.49 4.31 15.01
C ALA A 191 3.05 4.86 13.64
N GLU A 192 2.34 4.04 12.87
CA GLU A 192 1.66 4.49 11.66
C GLU A 192 0.50 5.39 12.07
N ASP A 193 -0.36 4.91 12.98
CA ASP A 193 -1.70 5.39 13.23
C ASP A 193 -1.80 6.41 14.39
N TYR A 194 -0.70 7.04 14.77
CA TYR A 194 -0.67 8.12 15.77
C TYR A 194 -0.78 9.50 15.13
N GLY A 195 -1.27 9.59 13.89
CA GLY A 195 -1.31 10.82 13.15
C GLY A 195 -2.45 11.76 13.53
N TYR A 196 -2.31 13.05 13.20
CA TYR A 196 -3.31 14.08 13.43
C TYR A 196 -4.31 14.17 12.28
N THR A 197 -5.60 14.07 12.61
CA THR A 197 -6.69 14.41 11.69
C THR A 197 -7.39 15.68 12.16
N GLY A 198 -8.04 16.41 11.26
CA GLY A 198 -8.85 17.58 11.62
C GLY A 198 -9.97 17.27 12.61
N THR A 199 -10.43 16.01 12.66
CA THR A 199 -11.44 15.51 13.60
C THR A 199 -10.95 15.37 15.03
N LEU A 200 -9.63 15.42 15.25
CA LEU A 200 -9.02 15.34 16.59
C LEU A 200 -8.93 16.69 17.31
N SER A 201 -9.19 17.79 16.64
CA SER A 201 -8.99 19.14 17.21
C SER A 201 -9.82 19.43 18.47
N ASP A 202 -10.92 18.71 18.66
CA ASP A 202 -11.81 18.80 19.83
C ASP A 202 -11.42 17.86 20.98
N ILE A 203 -10.52 16.89 20.76
CA ILE A 203 -10.10 15.89 21.76
C ILE A 203 -8.60 15.92 22.10
N VAL A 204 -7.76 16.45 21.22
CA VAL A 204 -6.30 16.48 21.41
C VAL A 204 -5.76 17.89 21.13
N GLN A 205 -4.88 18.38 22.02
CA GLN A 205 -4.16 19.64 21.79
C GLN A 205 -2.97 19.40 20.87
N VAL A 206 -2.95 20.12 19.74
CA VAL A 206 -1.80 20.16 18.84
C VAL A 206 -0.78 21.13 19.42
N LYS A 207 0.41 20.65 19.80
CA LYS A 207 1.47 21.49 20.38
C LYS A 207 2.44 22.04 19.35
N SER A 208 2.63 21.34 18.26
CA SER A 208 3.45 21.79 17.13
C SER A 208 3.26 20.86 15.95
N THR A 209 2.78 21.40 14.86
CA THR A 209 2.93 20.75 13.55
C THR A 209 3.93 21.61 12.77
N GLY A 210 5.20 21.27 12.84
CA GLY A 210 6.22 21.93 12.01
C GLY A 210 6.14 21.53 10.53
N GLY A 211 5.16 20.69 10.14
CA GLY A 211 4.92 20.16 8.80
C GLY A 211 3.43 20.02 8.48
N ASP A 212 3.12 19.39 7.36
CA ASP A 212 1.76 19.03 7.00
C ASP A 212 1.20 18.00 7.99
N ASN A 213 -0.13 17.97 8.20
CA ASN A 213 -0.77 17.01 9.12
C ASN A 213 -0.47 15.56 8.73
N GLU A 214 -0.30 15.27 7.45
CA GLU A 214 0.05 13.96 6.92
C GLU A 214 1.41 13.47 7.43
N ASP A 215 2.39 14.36 7.61
CA ASP A 215 3.72 14.00 8.14
C ASP A 215 3.70 13.51 9.60
N THR A 216 2.55 13.58 10.26
CA THR A 216 2.37 13.07 11.62
C THR A 216 2.03 11.57 11.66
N TYR A 217 1.72 10.97 10.52
CA TYR A 217 1.45 9.55 10.32
C TYR A 217 2.70 8.76 9.91
N CYS A 218 2.61 7.45 9.87
CA CYS A 218 3.63 6.54 9.30
C CYS A 218 5.03 6.73 9.88
N LEU A 219 5.14 7.12 11.16
CA LEU A 219 6.41 7.52 11.77
C LEU A 219 7.45 6.40 11.77
N GLY A 220 7.02 5.14 11.91
CA GLY A 220 7.90 3.98 11.83
C GLY A 220 8.50 3.76 10.44
N ALA A 221 7.68 3.86 9.40
CA ALA A 221 8.15 3.78 8.02
C ALA A 221 9.07 4.96 7.67
N GLN A 222 8.70 6.18 8.09
CA GLN A 222 9.55 7.36 7.91
C GLN A 222 10.92 7.19 8.57
N TYR A 223 10.96 6.65 9.80
CA TYR A 223 12.22 6.39 10.50
C TYR A 223 13.04 5.33 9.78
N TRP A 224 12.43 4.20 9.41
CA TRP A 224 13.11 3.10 8.73
C TRP A 224 13.68 3.54 7.37
N CYS A 225 12.95 4.34 6.60
CA CYS A 225 13.42 4.84 5.31
C CYS A 225 14.70 5.69 5.45
N ARG A 226 14.85 6.42 6.55
CA ARG A 226 16.05 7.23 6.85
C ARG A 226 17.16 6.41 7.52
N ASN A 227 16.79 5.31 8.19
CA ASN A 227 17.67 4.45 8.98
C ASN A 227 17.44 2.97 8.65
N PRO A 228 17.69 2.51 7.42
CA PRO A 228 17.40 1.14 7.04
C PRO A 228 18.16 0.14 7.91
N HIS A 229 17.54 -1.01 8.18
CA HIS A 229 18.09 -2.08 9.03
C HIS A 229 19.39 -2.69 8.48
N VAL A 230 19.67 -2.51 7.19
CA VAL A 230 20.92 -2.86 6.51
C VAL A 230 21.38 -1.66 5.70
N ALA A 231 22.65 -1.29 5.83
CA ALA A 231 23.21 -0.16 5.08
C ALA A 231 23.09 -0.39 3.57
N GLY A 232 22.55 0.61 2.86
CA GLY A 232 22.34 0.52 1.41
C GLY A 232 21.23 -0.45 1.02
N TYR A 233 20.29 -0.75 1.90
CA TYR A 233 19.14 -1.63 1.63
C TYR A 233 18.42 -1.25 0.34
N LYS A 234 18.08 -2.27 -0.44
CA LYS A 234 17.29 -2.14 -1.67
C LYS A 234 16.35 -3.32 -1.78
N ALA A 235 15.19 -3.06 -2.35
CA ALA A 235 14.25 -4.07 -2.81
C ALA A 235 13.76 -3.68 -4.22
N ASP A 236 13.42 -4.67 -5.02
CA ASP A 236 12.94 -4.43 -6.39
C ASP A 236 11.58 -3.74 -6.38
N PHE A 237 10.76 -4.13 -5.40
CA PHE A 237 9.47 -3.48 -5.10
C PHE A 237 9.00 -3.80 -3.68
N GLY A 238 7.96 -3.08 -3.25
CA GLY A 238 7.26 -3.30 -1.99
C GLY A 238 5.75 -3.48 -2.16
N ILE A 239 5.13 -4.15 -1.18
CA ILE A 239 3.67 -4.27 -1.05
C ILE A 239 3.31 -3.99 0.41
N LEU A 240 2.52 -2.95 0.62
CA LEU A 240 1.88 -2.64 1.90
C LEU A 240 0.53 -3.35 1.99
N LEU A 241 0.18 -3.78 3.18
CA LEU A 241 -1.16 -4.22 3.55
C LEU A 241 -1.71 -3.30 4.63
N ASP A 242 -2.80 -2.62 4.34
CA ASP A 242 -3.59 -1.91 5.33
C ASP A 242 -5.08 -2.20 5.16
N MET A 243 -5.79 -2.43 6.26
CA MET A 243 -7.21 -2.82 6.26
C MET A 243 -7.54 -3.94 5.24
N ALA A 244 -6.64 -4.91 5.10
CA ALA A 244 -6.65 -5.89 4.02
C ALA A 244 -7.46 -7.17 4.31
N ALA A 245 -8.41 -7.15 5.26
CA ALA A 245 -9.13 -8.37 5.69
C ALA A 245 -10.60 -8.18 6.03
N GLY A 246 -11.20 -7.05 5.76
CA GLY A 246 -12.59 -6.77 6.11
C GLY A 246 -13.61 -7.50 5.24
N HIS A 247 -14.82 -7.74 5.79
CA HIS A 247 -15.94 -8.25 5.02
C HIS A 247 -16.27 -7.35 3.83
N GLY A 248 -16.37 -7.93 2.64
CA GLY A 248 -16.73 -7.21 1.43
C GLY A 248 -15.65 -6.24 0.94
N ALA A 249 -14.42 -6.36 1.42
CA ALA A 249 -13.32 -5.51 1.00
C ALA A 249 -13.11 -5.55 -0.52
N VAL A 250 -12.93 -4.38 -1.10
CA VAL A 250 -12.54 -4.19 -2.49
C VAL A 250 -11.28 -3.34 -2.52
N PHE A 251 -10.22 -3.90 -3.08
CA PHE A 251 -8.94 -3.21 -3.25
C PHE A 251 -8.94 -2.53 -4.62
N THR A 252 -8.74 -1.23 -4.62
CA THR A 252 -8.75 -0.41 -5.82
C THR A 252 -7.34 0.06 -6.16
N ARG A 253 -7.20 0.72 -7.29
CA ARG A 253 -5.92 1.27 -7.75
C ARG A 253 -5.79 2.71 -7.23
N ASP A 254 -5.23 2.87 -6.05
CA ASP A 254 -5.00 4.20 -5.50
C ASP A 254 -3.97 5.00 -6.31
N GLY A 255 -4.10 6.32 -6.27
CA GLY A 255 -3.30 7.22 -7.11
C GLY A 255 -1.81 7.23 -6.74
N THR A 256 -1.45 7.04 -5.48
CA THR A 256 -0.05 7.02 -5.02
C THR A 256 0.66 5.77 -5.53
N SER A 257 0.05 4.59 -5.37
CA SER A 257 0.55 3.33 -5.95
C SER A 257 0.67 3.41 -7.46
N SER A 258 -0.37 3.92 -8.13
CA SER A 258 -0.40 4.02 -9.60
C SER A 258 0.70 4.93 -10.13
N TYR A 259 0.99 6.05 -9.45
CA TYR A 259 2.01 7.02 -9.86
C TYR A 259 3.43 6.52 -9.61
N ASN A 260 3.70 5.94 -8.44
CA ASN A 260 5.06 5.58 -8.03
C ASN A 260 5.46 4.15 -8.43
N ALA A 261 4.48 3.21 -8.48
CA ALA A 261 4.70 1.78 -8.61
C ALA A 261 3.64 1.09 -9.50
N GLY A 262 3.15 1.77 -10.54
CA GLY A 262 2.05 1.27 -11.39
C GLY A 262 2.32 -0.11 -11.98
N TRP A 263 3.56 -0.43 -12.35
CA TRP A 263 3.93 -1.76 -12.86
C TRP A 263 3.81 -2.87 -11.80
N VAL A 264 4.07 -2.55 -10.51
CA VAL A 264 3.87 -3.49 -9.39
C VAL A 264 2.39 -3.72 -9.20
N GLN A 265 1.60 -2.66 -9.24
CA GLN A 265 0.15 -2.72 -9.12
C GLN A 265 -0.47 -3.55 -10.24
N ASP A 266 -0.04 -3.33 -11.50
CA ASP A 266 -0.46 -4.14 -12.65
C ASP A 266 -0.14 -5.62 -12.47
N MET A 267 1.06 -5.92 -11.99
CA MET A 267 1.53 -7.28 -11.73
C MET A 267 0.68 -7.96 -10.64
N VAL A 268 0.47 -7.30 -9.50
CA VAL A 268 -0.25 -7.88 -8.36
C VAL A 268 -1.73 -8.07 -8.68
N TRP A 269 -2.39 -7.06 -9.30
CA TRP A 269 -3.79 -7.17 -9.72
C TRP A 269 -3.98 -8.26 -10.77
N SER A 270 -3.09 -8.33 -11.77
CA SER A 270 -3.11 -9.41 -12.77
C SER A 270 -2.92 -10.79 -12.13
N ASN A 271 -2.03 -10.92 -11.16
CA ASN A 271 -1.82 -12.17 -10.43
C ASN A 271 -3.07 -12.58 -9.64
N ALA A 272 -3.70 -11.64 -8.93
CA ALA A 272 -4.94 -11.88 -8.21
C ALA A 272 -6.06 -12.36 -9.14
N GLN A 273 -6.23 -11.69 -10.27
CA GLN A 273 -7.21 -12.07 -11.29
C GLN A 273 -6.94 -13.47 -11.87
N GLN A 274 -5.67 -13.77 -12.16
CA GLN A 274 -5.25 -15.06 -12.70
C GLN A 274 -5.58 -16.23 -11.77
N ILE A 275 -5.54 -16.01 -10.45
CA ILE A 275 -5.87 -17.05 -9.45
C ILE A 275 -7.30 -16.96 -8.91
N GLY A 276 -8.18 -16.15 -9.56
CA GLY A 276 -9.63 -16.17 -9.33
C GLY A 276 -10.14 -15.15 -8.31
N PHE A 277 -9.34 -14.12 -7.95
CA PHE A 277 -9.71 -13.09 -6.96
C PHE A 277 -10.07 -11.73 -7.58
N SER A 278 -10.52 -11.70 -8.82
CA SER A 278 -10.91 -10.45 -9.52
C SER A 278 -12.03 -9.66 -8.81
N ASN A 279 -12.85 -10.31 -7.99
CA ASN A 279 -13.88 -9.65 -7.20
C ASN A 279 -13.34 -8.86 -6.00
N TYR A 280 -12.12 -9.15 -5.55
CA TYR A 280 -11.45 -8.39 -4.51
C TYR A 280 -10.55 -7.29 -5.09
N PHE A 281 -9.88 -7.55 -6.21
CA PHE A 281 -8.91 -6.66 -6.83
C PHE A 281 -9.52 -5.96 -8.05
N SER A 282 -10.13 -4.78 -7.80
CA SER A 282 -10.80 -3.96 -8.81
C SER A 282 -9.81 -3.10 -9.59
N ASN A 283 -10.01 -2.97 -10.90
CA ASN A 283 -9.24 -2.04 -11.74
C ASN A 283 -9.75 -0.58 -11.66
N GLN A 284 -10.66 -0.28 -10.74
CA GLN A 284 -11.11 1.09 -10.50
C GLN A 284 -9.96 1.93 -9.94
N ASN A 285 -9.73 3.11 -10.54
CA ASN A 285 -8.82 4.10 -9.98
C ASN A 285 -9.52 4.90 -8.87
N THR A 286 -8.77 5.17 -7.80
CA THR A 286 -9.23 5.96 -6.65
C THR A 286 -8.23 7.07 -6.33
N PRO A 287 -8.57 8.04 -5.48
CA PRO A 287 -7.66 9.12 -5.10
C PRO A 287 -6.31 8.62 -4.59
N ALA A 288 -5.31 9.48 -4.65
CA ALA A 288 -4.03 9.23 -4.01
C ALA A 288 -4.19 9.18 -2.49
N LEU A 289 -3.50 8.25 -1.85
CA LEU A 289 -3.46 8.08 -0.41
C LEU A 289 -2.07 8.39 0.12
N THR A 290 -2.02 8.92 1.34
CA THR A 290 -0.79 9.02 2.13
C THR A 290 -0.84 7.94 3.19
N ASP A 291 0.08 6.97 3.06
CA ASP A 291 0.26 5.84 3.95
C ASP A 291 1.74 5.43 3.92
N ASP A 292 2.17 4.39 4.61
CA ASP A 292 3.56 3.92 4.68
C ASP A 292 4.19 3.77 3.29
N HIS A 293 3.44 3.28 2.29
CA HIS A 293 3.94 3.14 0.91
C HIS A 293 4.34 4.49 0.29
N PHE A 294 3.66 5.59 0.64
CA PHE A 294 4.04 6.92 0.18
C PHE A 294 5.47 7.26 0.62
N TYR A 295 5.77 7.10 1.92
CA TYR A 295 7.09 7.40 2.46
C TYR A 295 8.17 6.43 1.96
N ILE A 296 7.84 5.15 1.80
CA ILE A 296 8.77 4.15 1.22
C ILE A 296 9.12 4.53 -0.22
N ASN A 297 8.15 4.93 -1.03
CA ASN A 297 8.38 5.44 -2.38
C ASN A 297 9.23 6.72 -2.36
N GLN A 298 8.90 7.69 -1.50
CA GLN A 298 9.52 8.99 -1.51
C GLN A 298 10.92 9.01 -0.88
N LEU A 299 11.14 8.27 0.20
CA LEU A 299 12.38 8.32 0.97
C LEU A 299 13.33 7.16 0.67
N ALA A 300 12.82 5.93 0.66
CA ALA A 300 13.62 4.74 0.37
C ALA A 300 13.78 4.47 -1.14
N LYS A 301 12.97 5.12 -1.98
CA LYS A 301 12.95 4.94 -3.45
C LYS A 301 12.70 3.50 -3.88
N ILE A 302 11.88 2.78 -3.13
CA ILE A 302 11.44 1.43 -3.45
C ILE A 302 10.03 1.54 -4.02
N PRO A 303 9.77 1.13 -5.29
CA PRO A 303 8.43 1.14 -5.87
C PRO A 303 7.49 0.28 -5.03
N THR A 304 6.61 0.91 -4.25
CA THR A 304 5.75 0.23 -3.28
C THR A 304 4.29 0.58 -3.53
N ILE A 305 3.44 -0.45 -3.55
CA ILE A 305 1.99 -0.32 -3.67
C ILE A 305 1.32 -0.58 -2.33
N ASP A 306 0.07 -0.16 -2.24
CA ASP A 306 -0.81 -0.46 -1.12
C ASP A 306 -1.97 -1.36 -1.56
N ILE A 307 -2.26 -2.37 -0.75
CA ILE A 307 -3.47 -3.19 -0.83
C ILE A 307 -4.34 -2.77 0.34
N ILE A 308 -5.18 -1.77 0.09
CA ILE A 308 -6.05 -1.14 1.09
C ILE A 308 -7.52 -1.20 0.65
N ALA A 309 -8.41 -1.48 1.62
CA ALA A 309 -9.83 -1.52 1.33
C ALA A 309 -10.40 -0.13 1.06
N TYR A 310 -11.19 -0.01 -0.02
CA TYR A 310 -11.86 1.21 -0.42
C TYR A 310 -13.38 1.07 -0.34
N ASP A 311 -14.07 2.07 0.24
CA ASP A 311 -15.53 2.13 0.30
C ASP A 311 -16.03 3.57 0.09
N ALA A 312 -16.44 3.88 -1.15
CA ALA A 312 -17.02 5.18 -1.50
C ALA A 312 -18.38 5.45 -0.84
N THR A 313 -19.03 4.41 -0.28
CA THR A 313 -20.37 4.51 0.32
C THR A 313 -20.33 4.77 1.83
N SER A 314 -19.17 4.61 2.45
CA SER A 314 -18.95 4.90 3.86
C SER A 314 -19.04 6.40 4.18
N PRO A 315 -19.16 6.78 5.45
CA PRO A 315 -19.15 8.20 5.86
C PRO A 315 -17.87 8.95 5.48
N SER A 316 -16.73 8.26 5.44
CA SER A 316 -15.45 8.83 4.99
C SER A 316 -15.37 9.00 3.47
N HIS A 317 -16.22 8.32 2.70
CA HIS A 317 -16.16 8.17 1.24
C HIS A 317 -14.83 7.64 0.72
N LEU A 318 -14.06 6.97 1.58
CA LEU A 318 -12.73 6.48 1.29
C LEU A 318 -12.48 5.11 1.91
N PHE A 319 -12.63 4.98 3.23
CA PHE A 319 -12.33 3.78 4.00
C PHE A 319 -13.61 3.09 4.51
N PRO A 320 -13.56 1.80 4.85
CA PRO A 320 -14.71 1.08 5.39
C PRO A 320 -15.34 1.75 6.62
N VAL A 321 -16.64 1.52 6.83
CA VAL A 321 -17.43 2.17 7.90
C VAL A 321 -16.89 1.94 9.32
N TYR A 322 -16.11 0.89 9.54
CA TYR A 322 -15.49 0.61 10.85
C TYR A 322 -14.16 1.33 11.08
N TRP A 323 -13.57 1.96 10.05
CA TRP A 323 -12.31 2.67 10.14
C TRP A 323 -12.34 3.72 11.25
N HIS A 324 -11.34 3.68 12.13
CA HIS A 324 -11.17 4.57 13.29
C HIS A 324 -12.37 4.61 14.25
N THR A 325 -13.09 3.50 14.37
CA THR A 325 -14.20 3.31 15.30
C THR A 325 -13.99 2.09 16.20
N HIS A 326 -14.74 2.00 17.32
CA HIS A 326 -14.75 0.80 18.18
C HIS A 326 -15.32 -0.45 17.49
N ASN A 327 -15.89 -0.29 16.28
CA ASN A 327 -16.36 -1.41 15.47
C ASN A 327 -15.22 -2.10 14.72
N ASP A 328 -14.02 -1.51 14.66
CA ASP A 328 -12.85 -2.22 14.12
C ASP A 328 -12.34 -3.26 15.12
N ASN A 329 -13.03 -4.39 15.15
CA ASN A 329 -12.77 -5.54 15.99
C ASN A 329 -12.86 -6.83 15.17
N MET A 330 -12.67 -7.99 15.80
CA MET A 330 -12.63 -9.28 15.09
C MET A 330 -13.91 -9.62 14.31
N SER A 331 -15.03 -8.98 14.60
CA SER A 331 -16.28 -9.24 13.86
C SER A 331 -16.25 -8.73 12.42
N VAL A 332 -15.34 -7.81 12.09
CA VAL A 332 -15.20 -7.32 10.70
C VAL A 332 -14.23 -8.15 9.88
N ILE A 333 -13.46 -9.05 10.50
CA ILE A 333 -12.45 -9.84 9.79
C ILE A 333 -13.07 -11.00 9.03
N ASP A 334 -12.82 -11.06 7.74
CA ASP A 334 -13.29 -12.12 6.83
C ASP A 334 -12.14 -13.03 6.37
N LYS A 335 -12.28 -14.32 6.65
CA LYS A 335 -11.32 -15.34 6.23
C LYS A 335 -11.21 -15.46 4.71
N ASN A 336 -12.27 -15.16 3.97
CA ASN A 336 -12.21 -15.19 2.50
C ASN A 336 -11.36 -14.05 1.95
N THR A 337 -11.45 -12.86 2.58
CA THR A 337 -10.60 -11.71 2.23
C THR A 337 -9.13 -12.00 2.60
N LEU A 338 -8.87 -12.54 3.80
CA LEU A 338 -7.53 -13.01 4.19
C LEU A 338 -6.96 -14.03 3.18
N ASP A 339 -7.79 -14.97 2.71
CA ASP A 339 -7.40 -15.98 1.73
C ASP A 339 -7.05 -15.36 0.37
N ALA A 340 -7.87 -14.40 -0.10
CA ALA A 340 -7.63 -13.70 -1.35
C ALA A 340 -6.32 -12.91 -1.33
N VAL A 341 -6.07 -12.13 -0.28
CA VAL A 341 -4.85 -11.33 -0.13
C VAL A 341 -3.63 -12.24 0.05
N GLY A 342 -3.68 -13.17 0.99
CA GLY A 342 -2.55 -14.03 1.30
C GLY A 342 -2.12 -14.94 0.13
N LYS A 343 -3.08 -15.52 -0.59
CA LYS A 343 -2.79 -16.30 -1.81
C LYS A 343 -2.22 -15.44 -2.93
N THR A 344 -2.72 -14.21 -3.07
CA THR A 344 -2.18 -13.26 -4.06
C THR A 344 -0.74 -12.90 -3.76
N LEU A 345 -0.40 -12.65 -2.48
CA LEU A 345 0.98 -12.40 -2.06
C LEU A 345 1.89 -13.61 -2.35
N LEU A 346 1.50 -14.80 -1.89
CA LEU A 346 2.31 -16.00 -2.13
C LEU A 346 2.46 -16.30 -3.62
N TYR A 347 1.39 -16.17 -4.40
CA TYR A 347 1.48 -16.35 -5.84
C TYR A 347 2.44 -15.33 -6.48
N THR A 348 2.37 -14.08 -6.07
CA THR A 348 3.26 -13.00 -6.56
C THR A 348 4.73 -13.29 -6.21
N ILE A 349 5.01 -13.65 -4.96
CA ILE A 349 6.38 -13.99 -4.50
C ILE A 349 6.96 -15.14 -5.35
N TYR A 350 6.23 -16.26 -5.47
CA TYR A 350 6.72 -17.44 -6.14
C TYR A 350 6.74 -17.34 -7.66
N LYS A 351 5.87 -16.52 -8.24
CA LYS A 351 5.93 -16.19 -9.67
C LYS A 351 7.17 -15.34 -9.97
N TYR A 352 7.41 -14.31 -9.16
CA TYR A 352 8.58 -13.45 -9.29
C TYR A 352 9.88 -14.23 -9.09
N ASP A 353 9.93 -15.12 -8.09
CA ASP A 353 11.04 -16.06 -7.87
C ASP A 353 11.28 -16.95 -9.11
N ALA A 354 10.24 -17.54 -9.68
CA ALA A 354 10.37 -18.43 -10.83
C ALA A 354 10.81 -17.69 -12.11
N GLU A 355 10.35 -16.45 -12.32
CA GLU A 355 10.77 -15.60 -13.45
C GLU A 355 12.25 -15.19 -13.34
N HIS A 356 12.79 -15.02 -12.13
CA HIS A 356 14.19 -14.65 -11.91
C HIS A 356 15.16 -15.85 -11.84
N LYS A 357 14.67 -17.06 -11.57
CA LYS A 357 15.46 -18.30 -11.70
C LYS A 357 15.69 -18.73 -13.15
N ALA A 358 14.81 -18.29 -14.05
CA ALA A 358 14.83 -18.69 -15.46
C ALA A 358 15.77 -17.80 -16.31
N GLN A 359 16.36 -16.78 -15.72
CA GLN A 359 17.40 -15.92 -16.33
C GLN A 359 18.80 -16.41 -15.90
#